data_cc6a1949905376baa7d43fc2a62a7802
#
_entry.id   cc6a1949905376baa7d43fc2a62a7802
#
_cell.length_a   1.000
_cell.length_b   1.000
_cell.length_c   1.000
_cell.angle_alpha   90.00
_cell.angle_beta   90.00
_cell.angle_gamma   90.00
#
_symmetry.space_group_name_H-M   'P 1'
#
loop_
_entity.id
_entity.type
_entity.pdbx_description
1 polymer ?
#
loop_
_entity_poly.entity_id
_entity_poly.type
_entity_poly.pdbx_seq_one_letter_code
_entity_poly.pdbx_strand_id
1 'polypeptide(L)'
;VCVVALEPPAGLRDTVPVGARLPMTAGSGARVLLAYSDPGTQQAVLPSAVFTERTLADVRRRGWVQSAAEREPGVASVSAPVRDRSGTVVAAVSVSGPIDRMGRRPGARWAADLLAAAGELAQRL
;
A
#
# COMPACT_ATOMS: atom_id res chain seq x y z
N VAL A 1 9.91 -1.12 -4.79
CA VAL A 1 9.91 -1.25 -6.25
C VAL A 1 8.60 -1.85 -6.71
N CYS A 2 7.98 -1.26 -7.71
CA CYS A 2 6.80 -1.82 -8.35
C CYS A 2 7.20 -3.03 -9.20
N VAL A 3 6.66 -4.21 -8.91
CA VAL A 3 7.01 -5.44 -9.63
C VAL A 3 5.92 -5.89 -10.60
N VAL A 4 4.66 -5.52 -10.34
CA VAL A 4 3.53 -5.82 -11.21
C VAL A 4 2.55 -4.66 -11.14
N ALA A 5 2.02 -4.28 -12.30
CA ALA A 5 0.94 -3.30 -12.36
C ALA A 5 -0.11 -3.80 -13.34
N LEU A 6 -1.37 -3.82 -12.89
CA LEU A 6 -2.53 -4.16 -13.71
C LEU A 6 -3.32 -2.89 -13.94
N GLU A 7 -3.53 -2.55 -15.21
CA GLU A 7 -4.23 -1.33 -15.60
C GLU A 7 -5.55 -1.66 -16.27
N PRO A 8 -6.56 -0.79 -16.16
CA PRO A 8 -7.80 -0.98 -16.89
C PRO A 8 -7.53 -0.90 -18.40
N PRO A 9 -8.29 -1.64 -19.22
CA PRO A 9 -8.09 -1.63 -20.68
C PRO A 9 -8.38 -0.28 -21.33
N ALA A 10 -9.15 0.59 -20.66
CA ALA A 10 -9.49 1.93 -21.13
C ALA A 10 -9.69 2.88 -19.95
N GLY A 11 -9.54 4.17 -20.16
CA GLY A 11 -9.73 5.21 -19.17
C GLY A 11 -8.43 5.66 -18.52
N LEU A 12 -8.53 6.22 -17.31
CA LEU A 12 -7.37 6.73 -16.58
C LEU A 12 -6.50 5.58 -16.08
N ARG A 13 -5.20 5.73 -16.24
CA ARG A 13 -4.21 4.74 -15.85
C ARG A 13 -3.35 5.26 -14.71
N ASP A 14 -2.88 4.35 -13.87
CA ASP A 14 -1.87 4.68 -12.86
C ASP A 14 -0.56 5.05 -13.56
N THR A 15 0.15 6.01 -12.99
CA THR A 15 1.42 6.50 -13.54
C THR A 15 2.63 5.73 -13.02
N VAL A 16 2.43 4.67 -12.23
CA VAL A 16 3.52 3.87 -11.66
C VAL A 16 3.89 2.73 -12.61
N PRO A 17 4.98 2.85 -13.36
CA PRO A 17 5.43 1.75 -14.23
C PRO A 17 6.09 0.64 -13.42
N VAL A 18 6.06 -0.57 -13.95
CA VAL A 18 6.83 -1.70 -13.40
C VAL A 18 8.31 -1.32 -13.38
N GLY A 19 8.97 -1.61 -12.27
CA GLY A 19 10.37 -1.25 -12.05
C GLY A 19 10.56 0.09 -11.36
N ALA A 20 9.52 0.92 -11.24
CA ALA A 20 9.62 2.20 -10.55
C ALA A 20 9.95 2.02 -9.07
N ARG A 21 10.86 2.85 -8.57
CA ARG A 21 11.19 2.94 -7.15
C ARG A 21 10.32 4.01 -6.52
N LEU A 22 9.44 3.60 -5.62
CA LEU A 22 8.58 4.52 -4.90
C LEU A 22 9.21 4.89 -3.55
N PRO A 23 9.02 6.13 -3.07
CA PRO A 23 9.54 6.51 -1.76
C PRO A 23 8.82 5.74 -0.65
N MET A 24 9.55 5.48 0.44
CA MET A 24 8.98 4.87 1.64
C MET A 24 8.29 5.88 2.57
N THR A 25 8.22 7.13 2.15
CA THR A 25 7.79 8.26 2.98
C THR A 25 6.35 8.68 2.75
N ALA A 26 5.69 8.16 1.72
CA ALA A 26 4.31 8.54 1.37
C ALA A 26 3.60 7.42 0.62
N GLY A 27 2.29 7.34 0.80
CA GLY A 27 1.43 6.38 0.12
C GLY A 27 1.09 5.15 0.95
N SER A 28 0.01 4.47 0.57
CA SER A 28 -0.47 3.32 1.33
C SER A 28 0.48 2.12 1.28
N GLY A 29 1.12 1.88 0.14
CA GLY A 29 2.13 0.82 0.01
C GLY A 29 3.32 1.05 0.92
N ALA A 30 3.80 2.28 1.00
CA ALA A 30 4.89 2.65 1.90
C ALA A 30 4.52 2.41 3.35
N ARG A 31 3.31 2.77 3.75
CA ARG A 31 2.82 2.54 5.12
C ARG A 31 2.81 1.05 5.46
N VAL A 32 2.34 0.20 4.55
CA VAL A 32 2.34 -1.25 4.76
C VAL A 32 3.75 -1.78 4.91
N LEU A 33 4.62 -1.49 3.97
CA LEU A 33 5.98 -2.03 3.96
C LEU A 33 6.77 -1.55 5.19
N LEU A 34 6.62 -0.28 5.56
CA LEU A 34 7.31 0.26 6.72
C LEU A 34 6.76 -0.30 8.04
N ALA A 35 5.43 -0.50 8.13
CA ALA A 35 4.81 -1.04 9.34
C ALA A 35 5.34 -2.41 9.74
N TYR A 36 5.77 -3.20 8.76
CA TYR A 36 6.29 -4.55 8.97
C TYR A 36 7.81 -4.64 8.76
N SER A 37 8.48 -3.50 8.65
CA SER A 37 9.95 -3.43 8.60
C SER A 37 10.54 -3.51 10.00
N ASP A 38 11.86 -3.72 10.07
CA ASP A 38 12.55 -3.71 11.36
C ASP A 38 12.58 -2.30 11.98
N PRO A 39 12.79 -2.21 13.32
CA PRO A 39 12.79 -0.92 14.01
C PRO A 39 13.82 0.07 13.50
N GLY A 40 14.98 -0.40 13.07
CA GLY A 40 16.03 0.47 12.53
C GLY A 40 15.60 1.15 11.24
N THR A 41 14.96 0.42 10.34
CA THR A 41 14.39 0.98 9.12
C THR A 41 13.29 1.99 9.43
N GLN A 42 12.41 1.67 10.36
CA GLN A 42 11.34 2.59 10.77
C GLN A 42 11.91 3.90 11.31
N GLN A 43 12.91 3.82 12.19
CA GLN A 43 13.55 5.01 12.76
C GLN A 43 14.25 5.87 11.72
N ALA A 44 14.84 5.24 10.71
CA ALA A 44 15.51 5.96 9.62
C ALA A 44 14.54 6.68 8.70
N VAL A 45 13.35 6.12 8.44
CA VAL A 45 12.39 6.65 7.45
C VAL A 45 11.37 7.60 8.07
N LEU A 46 10.87 7.31 9.26
CA LEU A 46 9.78 8.09 9.89
C LEU A 46 10.03 9.59 9.98
N PRO A 47 11.24 10.09 10.29
CA PRO A 47 11.45 11.53 10.35
C PRO A 47 11.12 12.28 9.07
N SER A 48 11.23 11.62 7.91
CA SER A 48 10.94 12.21 6.60
C SER A 48 9.55 11.82 6.06
N ALA A 49 8.82 10.95 6.77
CA ALA A 49 7.55 10.43 6.31
C ALA A 49 6.40 11.41 6.58
N VAL A 50 5.35 11.32 5.74
CA VAL A 50 4.11 12.10 5.94
C VAL A 50 3.14 11.40 6.92
N PHE A 51 3.55 10.30 7.50
CA PHE A 51 2.80 9.54 8.51
C PHE A 51 3.70 9.27 9.72
N THR A 52 3.13 8.73 10.79
CA THR A 52 3.79 8.56 12.07
C THR A 52 3.84 7.11 12.52
N GLU A 53 4.55 6.83 13.64
CA GLU A 53 4.53 5.51 14.29
C GLU A 53 3.10 5.05 14.60
N ARG A 54 2.24 5.97 15.01
CA ARG A 54 0.82 5.63 15.27
C ARG A 54 0.13 5.10 14.02
N THR A 55 0.44 5.67 12.85
CA THR A 55 -0.06 5.17 11.57
C THR A 55 0.37 3.72 11.35
N LEU A 56 1.65 3.43 11.62
CA LEU A 56 2.19 2.07 11.46
C LEU A 56 1.54 1.07 12.41
N ALA A 57 1.30 1.49 13.66
CA ALA A 57 0.58 0.65 14.62
C ALA A 57 -0.85 0.35 14.16
N ASP A 58 -1.54 1.32 13.57
CA ASP A 58 -2.88 1.14 13.01
C ASP A 58 -2.88 0.16 11.83
N VAL A 59 -1.86 0.22 10.97
CA VAL A 59 -1.69 -0.74 9.89
C VAL A 59 -1.59 -2.17 10.42
N ARG A 60 -0.75 -2.39 11.42
CA ARG A 60 -0.58 -3.71 12.03
C ARG A 60 -1.86 -4.22 12.69
N ARG A 61 -2.64 -3.33 13.29
CA ARG A 61 -3.91 -3.68 13.94
C ARG A 61 -5.00 -4.03 12.93
N ARG A 62 -5.13 -3.25 11.86
CA ARG A 62 -6.19 -3.42 10.86
C ARG A 62 -5.83 -4.44 9.80
N GLY A 63 -4.55 -4.60 9.48
CA GLY A 63 -4.09 -5.46 8.39
C GLY A 63 -4.19 -4.84 7.01
N TRP A 64 -4.56 -3.57 6.91
CA TRP A 64 -4.62 -2.79 5.67
C TRP A 64 -4.56 -1.30 5.99
N VAL A 65 -4.33 -0.48 4.96
CA VAL A 65 -4.27 0.97 5.14
C VAL A 65 -4.69 1.69 3.86
N GLN A 66 -5.19 2.90 4.02
CA GLN A 66 -5.56 3.78 2.90
C GLN A 66 -4.78 5.08 2.96
N SER A 67 -4.67 5.75 1.82
CA SER A 67 -4.12 7.09 1.71
C SER A 67 -4.83 7.87 0.61
N ALA A 68 -4.82 9.18 0.71
CA ALA A 68 -5.38 10.06 -0.30
C ALA A 68 -4.46 11.25 -0.49
N ALA A 69 -4.07 11.53 -1.72
CA ALA A 69 -3.25 12.68 -2.11
C ALA A 69 -1.89 12.74 -1.39
N GLU A 70 -1.32 11.62 -0.95
CA GLU A 70 -0.03 11.62 -0.28
C GLU A 70 1.14 11.62 -1.27
N ARG A 71 1.21 10.60 -2.11
CA ARG A 71 2.26 10.49 -3.11
C ARG A 71 1.97 11.35 -4.33
N GLU A 72 0.72 11.34 -4.79
CA GLU A 72 0.26 12.14 -5.92
C GLU A 72 -1.04 12.84 -5.59
N PRO A 73 -1.17 14.16 -5.89
CA PRO A 73 -2.44 14.85 -5.78
C PRO A 73 -3.49 14.16 -6.65
N GLY A 74 -4.69 14.00 -6.15
CA GLY A 74 -5.78 13.41 -6.91
C GLY A 74 -5.82 11.89 -6.94
N VAL A 75 -4.86 11.20 -6.32
CA VAL A 75 -4.83 9.73 -6.25
C VAL A 75 -5.13 9.25 -4.83
N ALA A 76 -6.06 8.31 -4.71
CA ALA A 76 -6.31 7.58 -3.49
C ALA A 76 -5.90 6.12 -3.67
N SER A 77 -5.50 5.46 -2.59
CA SER A 77 -5.10 4.07 -2.63
C SER A 77 -5.42 3.34 -1.33
N VAL A 78 -5.55 2.03 -1.42
CA VAL A 78 -5.62 1.13 -0.29
C VAL A 78 -4.64 -0.01 -0.52
N SER A 79 -3.93 -0.42 0.52
CA SER A 79 -2.89 -1.44 0.44
C SER A 79 -3.03 -2.45 1.57
N ALA A 80 -2.59 -3.68 1.30
CA ALA A 80 -2.53 -4.76 2.27
C ALA A 80 -1.20 -5.51 2.15
N PRO A 81 -0.70 -6.07 3.25
CA PRO A 81 0.54 -6.84 3.21
C PRO A 81 0.33 -8.21 2.56
N VAL A 82 1.34 -8.66 1.83
CA VAL A 82 1.44 -10.02 1.31
C VAL A 82 2.52 -10.74 2.11
N ARG A 83 2.19 -11.91 2.67
CA ARG A 83 3.08 -12.67 3.53
C ARG A 83 3.55 -13.94 2.81
N ASP A 84 4.77 -14.35 3.10
CA ASP A 84 5.26 -15.65 2.67
C ASP A 84 4.77 -16.76 3.61
N ARG A 85 5.22 -17.99 3.39
CA ARG A 85 4.81 -19.15 4.20
C ARG A 85 5.25 -19.04 5.66
N SER A 86 6.30 -18.28 5.95
CA SER A 86 6.76 -18.07 7.33
C SER A 86 5.97 -16.97 8.06
N GLY A 87 5.06 -16.28 7.36
CA GLY A 87 4.33 -15.15 7.90
C GLY A 87 5.03 -13.81 7.76
N THR A 88 6.20 -13.77 7.13
CA THR A 88 6.95 -12.54 6.90
C THR A 88 6.31 -11.74 5.77
N VAL A 89 6.12 -10.43 5.98
CA VAL A 89 5.64 -9.53 4.93
C VAL A 89 6.75 -9.30 3.92
N VAL A 90 6.51 -9.71 2.68
CA VAL A 90 7.49 -9.63 1.58
C VAL A 90 7.07 -8.64 0.51
N ALA A 91 5.81 -8.22 0.50
CA ALA A 91 5.29 -7.29 -0.50
C ALA A 91 4.03 -6.59 0.03
N ALA A 92 3.57 -5.61 -0.73
CA ALA A 92 2.26 -5.00 -0.55
C ALA A 92 1.50 -5.08 -1.86
N VAL A 93 0.21 -5.36 -1.78
CA VAL A 93 -0.72 -5.27 -2.90
C VAL A 93 -1.62 -4.05 -2.70
N SER A 94 -1.86 -3.32 -3.77
CA SER A 94 -2.58 -2.05 -3.69
C SER A 94 -3.61 -1.92 -4.80
N VAL A 95 -4.69 -1.19 -4.48
CA VAL A 95 -5.62 -0.67 -5.47
C VAL A 95 -5.53 0.85 -5.39
N SER A 96 -5.31 1.50 -6.52
CA SER A 96 -5.22 2.96 -6.59
C SER A 96 -6.05 3.50 -7.74
N GLY A 97 -6.44 4.74 -7.62
CA GLY A 97 -7.20 5.42 -8.67
C GLY A 97 -7.52 6.86 -8.30
N PRO A 98 -8.23 7.56 -9.20
CA PRO A 98 -8.60 8.96 -8.96
C PRO A 98 -9.47 9.10 -7.70
N ILE A 99 -9.21 10.13 -6.92
CA ILE A 99 -10.00 10.44 -5.72
C ILE A 99 -11.48 10.61 -6.08
N ASP A 100 -11.77 11.21 -7.23
CA ASP A 100 -13.14 11.42 -7.68
C ASP A 100 -13.94 10.11 -7.82
N ARG A 101 -13.28 9.00 -8.10
CA ARG A 101 -13.91 7.68 -8.21
C ARG A 101 -13.80 6.87 -6.94
N MET A 102 -12.61 6.87 -6.33
CA MET A 102 -12.33 6.05 -5.16
C MET A 102 -12.77 6.69 -3.85
N GLY A 103 -12.90 8.00 -3.83
CA GLY A 103 -13.10 8.75 -2.59
C GLY A 103 -11.81 8.86 -1.79
N ARG A 104 -11.87 9.59 -0.68
CA ARG A 104 -10.71 9.76 0.22
C ARG A 104 -10.54 8.62 1.21
N ARG A 105 -11.53 7.73 1.30
CA ARG A 105 -11.52 6.56 2.19
C ARG A 105 -11.84 5.29 1.39
N PRO A 106 -10.95 4.89 0.47
CA PRO A 106 -11.22 3.73 -0.39
C PRO A 106 -11.27 2.40 0.35
N GLY A 107 -10.77 2.34 1.59
CA GLY A 107 -10.76 1.12 2.38
C GLY A 107 -12.13 0.54 2.64
N ALA A 108 -13.16 1.37 2.84
CA ALA A 108 -14.52 0.92 3.07
C ALA A 108 -15.04 0.05 1.92
N ARG A 109 -14.65 0.34 0.69
CA ARG A 109 -15.10 -0.38 -0.50
C ARG A 109 -14.16 -1.52 -0.90
N TRP A 110 -12.86 -1.33 -0.74
CA TRP A 110 -11.86 -2.19 -1.38
C TRP A 110 -11.09 -3.09 -0.41
N ALA A 111 -11.11 -2.82 0.90
CA ALA A 111 -10.27 -3.53 1.86
C ALA A 111 -10.54 -5.03 1.88
N ALA A 112 -11.81 -5.46 1.88
CA ALA A 112 -12.15 -6.88 1.95
C ALA A 112 -11.65 -7.66 0.73
N ASP A 113 -11.87 -7.12 -0.47
CA ASP A 113 -11.41 -7.75 -1.71
C ASP A 113 -9.88 -7.76 -1.79
N LEU A 114 -9.25 -6.70 -1.33
CA LEU A 114 -7.79 -6.60 -1.32
C LEU A 114 -7.16 -7.60 -0.35
N LEU A 115 -7.74 -7.77 0.84
CA LEU A 115 -7.29 -8.78 1.80
C LEU A 115 -7.44 -10.19 1.24
N ALA A 116 -8.53 -10.49 0.54
CA ALA A 116 -8.71 -11.76 -0.13
C ALA A 116 -7.63 -12.00 -1.21
N ALA A 117 -7.34 -10.99 -2.02
CA ALA A 117 -6.28 -11.07 -3.03
C ALA A 117 -4.90 -11.28 -2.39
N ALA A 118 -4.60 -10.57 -1.31
CA ALA A 118 -3.35 -10.74 -0.57
C ALA A 118 -3.22 -12.17 -0.03
N GLY A 119 -4.30 -12.74 0.46
CA GLY A 119 -4.34 -14.13 0.94
C GLY A 119 -4.08 -15.14 -0.18
N GLU A 120 -4.66 -14.93 -1.35
CA GLU A 120 -4.41 -15.79 -2.51
C GLU A 120 -2.97 -15.71 -2.99
N LEU A 121 -2.39 -14.51 -3.02
CA LEU A 121 -0.99 -14.34 -3.37
C LEU A 121 -0.07 -15.05 -2.37
N ALA A 122 -0.38 -14.96 -1.08
CA ALA A 122 0.38 -15.63 -0.03
C ALA A 122 0.44 -17.14 -0.23
N GLN A 123 -0.64 -17.76 -0.69
CA GLN A 123 -0.70 -19.22 -0.93
C GLN A 123 0.23 -19.66 -2.05
N ARG A 124 0.64 -18.77 -2.92
CA ARG A 124 1.50 -19.05 -4.07
C ARG A 124 2.98 -18.76 -3.83
N LEU A 125 3.30 -18.26 -2.66
CA LEU A 125 4.68 -17.87 -2.31
C LEU A 125 5.39 -18.93 -1.45
#